data_8c2c8863f86112476af5756074eff56c
#
_entry.id   8c2c8863f86112476af5756074eff56c
#
_cell.length_a   1.000
_cell.length_b   1.000
_cell.length_c   1.000
_cell.angle_alpha   90.00
_cell.angle_beta   90.00
_cell.angle_gamma   90.00
#
_symmetry.space_group_name_H-M   'P 1'
#
loop_
_entity.id
_entity.type
_entity.pdbx_description
1 polymer ?
#
loop_
_entity_poly.entity_id
_entity_poly.type
_entity_poly.pdbx_seq_one_letter_code
_entity_poly.pdbx_strand_id
1 'polypeptide(L)'
;EAPYYQPLEDPSKQRIVIHDESVASRKMRKQTEVCRIVQSAFVKETANGLIVTLAAKGTNEVPVAVEVSLPAEAQVSGCDVLRPGVQLLASGQATYRAGSDTIRFGPGRKENTYVDVRGALPRIDGTSVYLTGTTPFEQTIQFDWS
;
A
#
# COMPACT_ATOMS: atom_id res chain seq x y z
N GLU A 1 -0.56 -8.46 12.59
CA GLU A 1 -0.34 -7.68 13.82
C GLU A 1 1.06 -7.09 13.83
N ALA A 2 1.21 -5.80 14.09
CA ALA A 2 2.48 -5.12 14.22
C ALA A 2 2.65 -4.63 15.68
N PRO A 3 3.64 -5.13 16.42
CA PRO A 3 3.84 -4.71 17.80
C PRO A 3 4.46 -3.31 17.87
N TYR A 4 3.91 -2.47 18.72
CA TYR A 4 4.52 -1.22 19.15
C TYR A 4 5.29 -1.43 20.45
N TYR A 5 6.51 -0.92 20.49
CA TYR A 5 7.36 -1.02 21.66
C TYR A 5 7.46 0.33 22.35
N GLN A 6 7.29 0.33 23.67
CA GLN A 6 7.54 1.53 24.44
C GLN A 6 9.00 1.98 24.35
N PRO A 7 9.28 3.29 24.39
CA PRO A 7 10.62 3.78 24.64
C PRO A 7 11.20 3.15 25.91
N LEU A 8 12.51 3.02 25.99
CA LEU A 8 13.15 2.65 27.27
C LEU A 8 12.86 3.74 28.30
N GLU A 9 12.62 3.35 29.55
CA GLU A 9 12.38 4.28 30.65
C GLU A 9 13.56 5.24 30.87
N ASP A 10 14.77 4.82 30.52
CA ASP A 10 15.98 5.63 30.58
C ASP A 10 16.39 6.04 29.13
N PRO A 11 16.15 7.31 28.72
CA PRO A 11 16.50 7.78 27.39
C PRO A 11 18.00 7.71 27.06
N SER A 12 18.87 7.71 28.09
CA SER A 12 20.33 7.60 27.89
C SER A 12 20.73 6.23 27.34
N LYS A 13 19.88 5.22 27.52
CA LYS A 13 20.06 3.86 27.01
C LYS A 13 19.50 3.68 25.59
N GLN A 14 18.86 4.71 25.05
CA GLN A 14 18.38 4.69 23.66
C GLN A 14 19.52 4.95 22.64
N ARG A 15 20.64 4.29 22.80
CA ARG A 15 21.67 4.35 21.76
C ARG A 15 21.17 3.61 20.52
N ILE A 16 21.15 4.33 19.39
CA ILE A 16 21.11 3.72 18.06
C ILE A 16 22.51 3.13 17.83
N VAL A 17 22.80 2.03 18.45
CA VAL A 17 24.02 1.27 18.20
C VAL A 17 23.60 0.04 17.40
N ILE A 18 24.11 -0.03 16.18
CA ILE A 18 23.97 -1.19 15.28
C ILE A 18 24.92 -2.30 15.79
N HIS A 19 24.67 -2.80 16.99
CA HIS A 19 25.39 -3.94 17.58
C HIS A 19 24.38 -4.94 18.15
N ASP A 20 24.79 -6.18 18.33
CA ASP A 20 23.97 -7.29 18.88
C ASP A 20 23.23 -6.94 20.17
N GLU A 21 23.78 -6.07 20.98
CA GLU A 21 23.12 -5.53 22.18
C GLU A 21 21.83 -4.76 21.89
N SER A 22 21.71 -4.15 20.70
CA SER A 22 20.49 -3.42 20.33
C SER A 22 19.30 -4.35 20.10
N VAL A 23 19.55 -5.58 19.68
CA VAL A 23 18.53 -6.62 19.49
C VAL A 23 18.06 -7.13 20.86
N ALA A 24 18.96 -7.30 21.80
CA ALA A 24 18.62 -7.66 23.18
C ALA A 24 17.78 -6.56 23.84
N SER A 25 18.12 -5.28 23.66
CA SER A 25 17.37 -4.15 24.20
C SER A 25 15.95 -4.04 23.63
N ARG A 26 15.73 -4.41 22.36
CA ARG A 26 14.38 -4.46 21.77
C ARG A 26 13.51 -5.52 22.42
N LYS A 27 14.06 -6.71 22.73
CA LYS A 27 13.34 -7.80 23.40
C LYS A 27 12.96 -7.44 24.84
N MET A 28 13.68 -6.53 25.45
CA MET A 28 13.41 -6.06 26.82
C MET A 28 12.35 -4.95 26.89
N ARG A 29 12.00 -4.34 25.76
CA ARG A 29 10.97 -3.30 25.72
C ARG A 29 9.59 -3.90 25.92
N LYS A 30 8.81 -3.27 26.77
CA LYS A 30 7.40 -3.66 26.95
C LYS A 30 6.62 -3.35 25.67
N GLN A 31 5.93 -4.34 25.16
CA GLN A 31 4.98 -4.17 24.10
C GLN A 31 3.69 -3.56 24.67
N THR A 32 3.27 -2.40 24.19
CA THR A 32 2.08 -1.70 24.70
C THR A 32 0.86 -1.83 23.83
N GLU A 33 1.06 -1.88 22.52
CA GLU A 33 -0.03 -1.91 21.57
C GLU A 33 0.31 -2.86 20.42
N VAL A 34 -0.74 -3.46 19.86
CA VAL A 34 -0.67 -4.27 18.67
C VAL A 34 -1.61 -3.65 17.64
N CYS A 35 -1.06 -3.30 16.48
CA CYS A 35 -1.88 -2.88 15.35
C CYS A 35 -2.64 -4.10 14.83
N ARG A 36 -3.96 -4.09 14.97
CA ARG A 36 -4.85 -5.15 14.49
C ARG A 36 -5.64 -4.62 13.30
N ILE A 37 -5.37 -5.17 12.13
CA ILE A 37 -6.07 -4.82 10.91
C ILE A 37 -6.69 -6.10 10.34
N VAL A 38 -7.98 -6.02 10.03
CA VAL A 38 -8.69 -7.01 9.24
C VAL A 38 -8.85 -6.42 7.84
N GLN A 39 -8.33 -7.14 6.86
CA GLN A 39 -8.45 -6.79 5.46
C GLN A 39 -9.46 -7.72 4.80
N SER A 40 -10.28 -7.17 3.90
CA SER A 40 -11.19 -7.94 3.07
C SER A 40 -11.14 -7.46 1.63
N ALA A 41 -11.30 -8.39 0.71
CA ALA A 41 -11.42 -8.12 -0.71
C ALA A 41 -12.65 -8.85 -1.24
N PHE A 42 -13.46 -8.14 -2.01
CA PHE A 42 -14.58 -8.70 -2.75
C PHE A 42 -14.39 -8.38 -4.23
N VAL A 43 -14.47 -9.42 -5.07
CA VAL A 43 -14.29 -9.30 -6.52
C VAL A 43 -15.58 -9.75 -7.21
N LYS A 44 -16.07 -8.91 -8.11
CA LYS A 44 -17.25 -9.19 -8.93
C LYS A 44 -16.86 -9.00 -10.40
N GLU A 45 -17.09 -10.04 -11.19
CA GLU A 45 -16.95 -9.98 -12.65
C GLU A 45 -18.10 -9.20 -13.27
N THR A 46 -17.80 -8.46 -14.35
CA THR A 46 -18.76 -7.75 -15.19
C THR A 46 -18.61 -8.21 -16.65
N ALA A 47 -19.45 -7.73 -17.55
CA ALA A 47 -19.38 -8.14 -18.96
C ALA A 47 -18.01 -7.81 -19.61
N ASN A 48 -17.40 -6.67 -19.26
CA ASN A 48 -16.18 -6.16 -19.86
C ASN A 48 -15.14 -5.76 -18.80
N GLY A 49 -15.13 -6.44 -17.64
CA GLY A 49 -14.22 -6.01 -16.60
C GLY A 49 -14.48 -6.71 -15.26
N LEU A 50 -14.01 -6.06 -14.21
CA LEU A 50 -14.26 -6.50 -12.84
C LEU A 50 -14.37 -5.31 -11.88
N ILE A 51 -15.07 -5.52 -10.79
CA ILE A 51 -15.18 -4.58 -9.67
C ILE A 51 -14.49 -5.21 -8.47
N VAL A 52 -13.54 -4.49 -7.88
CA VAL A 52 -12.82 -4.90 -6.67
C VAL A 52 -13.16 -3.94 -5.55
N THR A 53 -13.75 -4.45 -4.48
CA THR A 53 -13.98 -3.68 -3.25
C THR A 53 -13.01 -4.17 -2.18
N LEU A 54 -12.20 -3.27 -1.68
CA LEU A 54 -11.18 -3.51 -0.66
C LEU A 54 -11.56 -2.77 0.61
N ALA A 55 -11.43 -3.41 1.76
CA ALA A 55 -11.60 -2.76 3.05
C ALA A 55 -10.49 -3.16 4.03
N ALA A 56 -10.11 -2.21 4.90
CA ALA A 56 -9.20 -2.42 6.02
C ALA A 56 -9.79 -1.75 7.26
N LYS A 57 -10.06 -2.55 8.30
CA LYS A 57 -10.72 -2.11 9.54
C LYS A 57 -9.95 -2.63 10.75
N GLY A 58 -10.06 -1.92 11.85
CA GLY A 58 -9.41 -2.27 13.12
C GLY A 58 -8.79 -1.04 13.76
N THR A 59 -7.48 -1.06 14.01
CA THR A 59 -6.78 0.10 14.53
C THR A 59 -6.96 1.30 13.60
N ASN A 60 -7.38 2.44 14.14
CA ASN A 60 -7.61 3.67 13.38
C ASN A 60 -6.31 4.35 12.95
N GLU A 61 -6.41 5.20 11.94
CA GLU A 61 -5.32 6.06 11.45
C GLU A 61 -4.06 5.31 10.97
N VAL A 62 -4.22 4.04 10.59
CA VAL A 62 -3.14 3.27 10.00
C VAL A 62 -3.10 3.54 8.49
N PRO A 63 -1.96 3.99 7.93
CA PRO A 63 -1.82 4.18 6.49
C PRO A 63 -2.06 2.88 5.72
N VAL A 64 -2.84 2.99 4.65
CA VAL A 64 -3.16 1.90 3.72
C VAL A 64 -2.71 2.30 2.33
N ALA A 65 -2.06 1.38 1.63
CA ALA A 65 -1.78 1.51 0.21
C ALA A 65 -2.32 0.29 -0.54
N VAL A 66 -3.07 0.56 -1.59
CA VAL A 66 -3.49 -0.45 -2.58
C VAL A 66 -2.52 -0.35 -3.75
N GLU A 67 -1.93 -1.46 -4.14
CA GLU A 67 -1.00 -1.53 -5.25
C GLU A 67 -1.61 -2.31 -6.40
N VAL A 68 -1.64 -1.68 -7.59
CA VAL A 68 -1.92 -2.34 -8.87
C VAL A 68 -0.59 -2.49 -9.59
N SER A 69 -0.11 -3.73 -9.69
CA SER A 69 1.15 -4.05 -10.36
C SER A 69 0.89 -4.34 -11.83
N LEU A 70 1.61 -3.65 -12.71
CA LEU A 70 1.46 -3.70 -14.16
C LEU A 70 2.79 -4.09 -14.82
N PRO A 71 2.79 -4.89 -15.90
CA PRO A 71 4.00 -5.29 -16.62
C PRO A 71 4.83 -4.12 -17.13
N ALA A 72 6.12 -4.37 -17.41
CA ALA A 72 7.08 -3.33 -17.79
C ALA A 72 6.80 -2.70 -19.17
N GLU A 73 6.21 -3.46 -20.09
CA GLU A 73 5.94 -3.01 -21.45
C GLU A 73 4.78 -2.02 -21.56
N ALA A 74 4.13 -1.77 -20.43
CA ALA A 74 2.90 -1.00 -20.41
C ALA A 74 3.10 0.50 -20.31
N GLN A 75 2.31 1.21 -21.06
CA GLN A 75 2.13 2.65 -20.88
C GLN A 75 0.99 2.92 -19.91
N VAL A 76 1.27 3.66 -18.86
CA VAL A 76 0.27 4.08 -17.88
C VAL A 76 0.09 5.58 -17.96
N SER A 77 -1.15 6.04 -18.00
CA SER A 77 -1.53 7.45 -17.99
C SER A 77 -2.66 7.72 -16.99
N GLY A 78 -2.84 8.99 -16.62
CA GLY A 78 -3.84 9.39 -15.62
C GLY A 78 -3.36 9.33 -14.17
N CYS A 79 -2.07 9.11 -13.96
CA CYS A 79 -1.45 9.01 -12.64
C CYS A 79 -0.35 10.05 -12.44
N ASP A 80 -0.10 10.45 -11.20
CA ASP A 80 1.06 11.24 -10.80
C ASP A 80 2.30 10.34 -10.74
N VAL A 81 3.37 10.65 -11.46
CA VAL A 81 4.63 9.92 -11.40
C VAL A 81 5.39 10.36 -10.16
N LEU A 82 5.61 9.46 -9.21
CA LEU A 82 6.39 9.74 -8.00
C LEU A 82 7.89 9.47 -8.20
N ARG A 83 8.21 8.39 -8.91
CA ARG A 83 9.57 7.98 -9.32
C ARG A 83 9.47 6.91 -10.41
N PRO A 84 10.58 6.55 -11.08
CA PRO A 84 10.56 5.50 -12.11
C PRO A 84 9.86 4.22 -11.63
N GLY A 85 8.84 3.78 -12.38
CA GLY A 85 8.02 2.61 -12.08
C GLY A 85 7.10 2.73 -10.85
N VAL A 86 6.93 3.92 -10.26
CA VAL A 86 6.00 4.17 -9.15
C VAL A 86 5.12 5.36 -9.47
N GLN A 87 3.83 5.12 -9.52
CA GLN A 87 2.82 6.12 -9.82
C GLN A 87 1.72 6.12 -8.76
N LEU A 88 1.05 7.23 -8.61
CA LEU A 88 -0.06 7.41 -7.67
C LEU A 88 -1.31 7.84 -8.44
N LEU A 89 -2.38 7.07 -8.34
CA LEU A 89 -3.68 7.43 -8.85
C LEU A 89 -4.42 8.23 -7.78
N ALA A 90 -4.25 9.54 -7.83
CA ALA A 90 -4.80 10.46 -6.83
C ALA A 90 -6.31 10.65 -6.93
N SER A 91 -6.85 10.59 -8.14
CA SER A 91 -8.27 10.74 -8.45
C SER A 91 -8.57 10.26 -9.86
N GLY A 92 -9.83 10.22 -10.26
CA GLY A 92 -10.22 9.83 -11.61
C GLY A 92 -9.84 8.40 -11.98
N GLN A 93 -9.44 8.17 -13.21
CA GLN A 93 -9.11 6.85 -13.75
C GLN A 93 -7.70 6.83 -14.33
N ALA A 94 -6.99 5.74 -14.12
CA ALA A 94 -5.80 5.38 -14.87
C ALA A 94 -6.16 4.62 -16.12
N THR A 95 -5.34 4.76 -17.15
CA THR A 95 -5.40 3.95 -18.38
C THR A 95 -4.05 3.26 -18.56
N TYR A 96 -4.11 1.95 -18.69
CA TYR A 96 -3.00 1.07 -19.02
C TYR A 96 -3.17 0.60 -20.48
N ARG A 97 -2.09 0.61 -21.26
CA ARG A 97 -2.06 0.12 -22.62
C ARG A 97 -0.88 -0.83 -22.86
N ALA A 98 -1.15 -1.97 -23.46
CA ALA A 98 -0.16 -2.93 -23.93
C ALA A 98 -0.56 -3.43 -25.31
N GLY A 99 0.18 -3.00 -26.34
CA GLY A 99 -0.21 -3.26 -27.72
C GLY A 99 -1.58 -2.67 -28.06
N SER A 100 -2.52 -3.52 -28.49
CA SER A 100 -3.91 -3.15 -28.79
C SER A 100 -4.80 -3.09 -27.55
N ASP A 101 -4.38 -3.70 -26.45
CA ASP A 101 -5.21 -3.91 -25.28
C ASP A 101 -5.18 -2.69 -24.36
N THR A 102 -6.34 -2.35 -23.84
CA THR A 102 -6.51 -1.20 -22.95
C THR A 102 -7.26 -1.65 -21.69
N ILE A 103 -6.75 -1.28 -20.52
CA ILE A 103 -7.46 -1.41 -19.24
C ILE A 103 -7.60 -0.02 -18.64
N ARG A 104 -8.81 0.36 -18.23
CA ARG A 104 -9.07 1.54 -17.42
C ARG A 104 -9.44 1.11 -16.01
N PHE A 105 -8.91 1.79 -15.01
CA PHE A 105 -9.25 1.47 -13.64
C PHE A 105 -9.31 2.71 -12.76
N GLY A 106 -10.19 2.67 -11.77
CA GLY A 106 -10.43 3.76 -10.82
C GLY A 106 -11.77 3.58 -10.10
N PRO A 107 -12.21 4.59 -9.33
CA PRO A 107 -11.55 5.89 -9.12
C PRO A 107 -10.30 5.80 -8.25
N GLY A 108 -9.39 6.75 -8.46
CA GLY A 108 -8.23 6.94 -7.63
C GLY A 108 -8.55 7.52 -6.26
N ARG A 109 -7.58 7.43 -5.34
CA ARG A 109 -7.64 8.01 -4.00
C ARG A 109 -6.25 8.34 -3.47
N LYS A 110 -6.09 9.53 -2.89
CA LYS A 110 -4.85 9.97 -2.27
C LYS A 110 -5.13 10.65 -0.94
N GLU A 111 -4.83 9.99 0.15
CA GLU A 111 -4.85 10.57 1.49
C GLU A 111 -3.45 10.78 2.06
N ASN A 112 -2.48 10.04 1.54
CA ASN A 112 -1.08 10.16 1.91
C ASN A 112 -0.18 9.81 0.72
N THR A 113 1.14 9.92 0.89
CA THR A 113 2.15 9.58 -0.13
C THR A 113 2.97 8.36 0.25
N TYR A 114 2.52 7.58 1.24
CA TYR A 114 3.22 6.41 1.72
C TYR A 114 2.99 5.23 0.78
N VAL A 115 3.94 5.01 -0.12
CA VAL A 115 3.90 3.95 -1.14
C VAL A 115 5.03 2.92 -1.00
N ASP A 116 5.86 3.05 0.03
CA ASP A 116 6.96 2.13 0.32
C ASP A 116 6.54 1.05 1.33
N VAL A 117 5.43 0.37 1.03
CA VAL A 117 4.77 -0.56 1.96
C VAL A 117 5.24 -2.01 1.84
N ARG A 118 6.03 -2.32 0.83
CA ARG A 118 6.44 -3.71 0.57
C ARG A 118 7.45 -4.28 1.57
N GLY A 119 8.16 -3.42 2.30
CA GLY A 119 9.19 -3.87 3.21
C GLY A 119 10.26 -4.73 2.50
N ALA A 120 10.42 -5.98 2.93
CA ALA A 120 11.37 -6.92 2.35
C ALA A 120 10.83 -7.69 1.13
N LEU A 121 9.58 -7.49 0.72
CA LEU A 121 9.02 -8.19 -0.44
C LEU A 121 9.66 -7.66 -1.73
N PRO A 122 10.07 -8.55 -2.64
CA PRO A 122 10.63 -8.13 -3.92
C PRO A 122 9.57 -7.37 -4.72
N ARG A 123 10.03 -6.32 -5.39
CA ARG A 123 9.17 -5.59 -6.33
C ARG A 123 8.98 -6.43 -7.59
N ILE A 124 7.76 -6.41 -8.12
CA ILE A 124 7.50 -6.97 -9.44
C ILE A 124 8.10 -6.01 -10.48
N ASP A 125 8.81 -6.54 -11.46
CA ASP A 125 9.31 -5.74 -12.58
C ASP A 125 8.11 -5.12 -13.30
N GLY A 126 8.19 -3.80 -13.53
CA GLY A 126 7.11 -3.07 -14.17
C GLY A 126 6.75 -1.76 -13.47
N THR A 127 5.51 -1.33 -13.66
CA THR A 127 4.96 -0.13 -13.05
C THR A 127 3.98 -0.51 -11.96
N SER A 128 4.15 0.07 -10.77
CA SER A 128 3.19 -0.01 -9.68
C SER A 128 2.38 1.28 -9.60
N VAL A 129 1.06 1.16 -9.64
CA VAL A 129 0.12 2.25 -9.42
C VAL A 129 -0.49 2.10 -8.04
N TYR A 130 -0.37 3.13 -7.23
CA TYR A 130 -0.86 3.15 -5.86
C TYR A 130 -2.11 4.01 -5.71
N LEU A 131 -3.01 3.56 -4.83
CA LEU A 131 -4.06 4.36 -4.22
C LEU A 131 -3.80 4.35 -2.71
N THR A 132 -3.96 5.46 -2.03
CA THR A 132 -3.62 5.55 -0.61
C THR A 132 -4.78 6.05 0.23
N GLY A 133 -4.88 5.53 1.44
CA GLY A 133 -5.88 5.92 2.43
C GLY A 133 -5.41 5.65 3.84
N THR A 134 -6.33 5.76 4.78
CA THR A 134 -6.13 5.54 6.21
C THR A 134 -7.27 4.71 6.77
N THR A 135 -7.01 3.84 7.74
CA THR A 135 -8.08 3.06 8.39
C THR A 135 -8.98 3.93 9.26
N PRO A 136 -10.30 3.67 9.31
CA PRO A 136 -11.02 2.67 8.54
C PRO A 136 -11.05 3.01 7.04
N PHE A 137 -10.65 2.05 6.21
CA PHE A 137 -10.50 2.23 4.77
C PHE A 137 -11.50 1.35 4.03
N GLU A 138 -12.14 1.90 3.01
CA GLU A 138 -12.92 1.16 2.03
C GLU A 138 -12.79 1.85 0.67
N GLN A 139 -12.51 1.07 -0.37
CA GLN A 139 -12.33 1.55 -1.73
C GLN A 139 -12.87 0.52 -2.72
N THR A 140 -13.73 0.98 -3.62
CA THR A 140 -14.16 0.19 -4.78
C THR A 140 -13.43 0.70 -6.01
N ILE A 141 -12.81 -0.21 -6.75
CA ILE A 141 -12.08 0.06 -7.98
C ILE A 141 -12.77 -0.76 -9.08
N GLN A 142 -13.16 -0.10 -10.14
CA GLN A 142 -13.65 -0.73 -11.35
C GLN A 142 -12.49 -0.87 -12.35
N PHE A 143 -12.38 -2.01 -12.97
CA PHE A 143 -11.47 -2.31 -14.05
C PHE A 143 -12.30 -2.64 -15.29
N ASP A 144 -12.10 -1.89 -16.37
CA ASP A 144 -12.75 -2.10 -17.66
C ASP A 144 -11.69 -2.35 -18.73
N TRP A 145 -11.87 -3.38 -19.54
CA TRP A 145 -10.98 -3.69 -20.65
C TRP A 145 -11.68 -3.62 -22.01
N SER A 146 -10.89 -3.25 -23.03
CA SER A 146 -11.30 -3.16 -24.42
C SER A 146 -10.14 -3.53 -25.35
#